data_826327fe13aa6e49e5bb74ca539f162a
#
_entry.id   826327fe13aa6e49e5bb74ca539f162a
#
_cell.length_a   1.000
_cell.length_b   1.000
_cell.length_c   1.000
_cell.angle_alpha   90.00
_cell.angle_beta   90.00
_cell.angle_gamma   90.00
#
_symmetry.space_group_name_H-M   'P 1'
#
loop_
_entity.id
_entity.type
_entity.pdbx_description
1 polymer ?
#
loop_
_entity_poly.entity_id
_entity_poly.type
_entity_poly.pdbx_seq_one_letter_code
_entity_poly.pdbx_strand_id
1 'polypeptide(L)'
;MIKVYHGTSLKNANNILNNGIKLDAGRPEADFGLGFYTTKNFEQANVWAKKKTKRSSSEAAVVAFYCNEELLNGFSFNGKTKEWSECIIDNRANGIDRYTTYDYIEGDMADGNIYIDAREYRAGRITKRQFIKRFSKDIGNQIVFKTKNGIDSLKYGHIVESEDD
;
A
#
# COMPACT_ATOMS: atom_id res chain seq x y z
N MET A 1 -10.09 14.12 -10.28
CA MET A 1 -9.30 12.95 -10.75
C MET A 1 -7.90 13.07 -10.17
N ILE A 2 -7.39 12.02 -9.53
CA ILE A 2 -6.04 11.97 -8.94
C ILE A 2 -5.14 11.06 -9.77
N LYS A 3 -3.83 11.36 -9.77
CA LYS A 3 -2.77 10.49 -10.29
C LYS A 3 -2.17 9.69 -9.13
N VAL A 4 -2.04 8.38 -9.31
CA VAL A 4 -1.45 7.49 -8.31
C VAL A 4 -0.36 6.64 -8.95
N TYR A 5 0.64 6.26 -8.16
CA TYR A 5 1.84 5.55 -8.59
C TYR A 5 2.02 4.23 -7.85
N HIS A 6 2.38 3.18 -8.58
CA HIS A 6 2.72 1.86 -8.03
C HIS A 6 4.17 1.51 -8.35
N GLY A 7 5.01 1.41 -7.32
CA GLY A 7 6.41 1.00 -7.45
C GLY A 7 6.56 -0.52 -7.45
N THR A 8 7.18 -1.09 -8.50
CA THR A 8 7.34 -2.53 -8.67
C THR A 8 8.56 -2.88 -9.53
N SER A 9 8.70 -4.12 -9.98
CA SER A 9 9.68 -4.50 -11.00
C SER A 9 9.12 -4.28 -12.42
N LEU A 10 9.98 -4.03 -13.39
CA LEU A 10 9.58 -3.88 -14.80
C LEU A 10 8.76 -5.08 -15.31
N LYS A 11 9.14 -6.29 -14.91
CA LYS A 11 8.38 -7.51 -15.23
C LYS A 11 6.94 -7.45 -14.72
N ASN A 12 6.76 -7.04 -13.45
CA ASN A 12 5.44 -6.92 -12.85
C ASN A 12 4.66 -5.73 -13.42
N ALA A 13 5.33 -4.60 -13.72
CA ALA A 13 4.72 -3.46 -14.38
C ALA A 13 4.09 -3.86 -15.72
N ASN A 14 4.85 -4.55 -16.57
CA ASN A 14 4.36 -5.06 -17.85
C ASN A 14 3.21 -6.07 -17.67
N ASN A 15 3.29 -6.94 -16.64
CA ASN A 15 2.20 -7.88 -16.35
C ASN A 15 0.92 -7.15 -15.93
N ILE A 16 1.03 -6.14 -15.09
CA ILE A 16 -0.11 -5.29 -14.66
C ILE A 16 -0.77 -4.61 -15.86
N LEU A 17 0.02 -4.03 -16.76
CA LEU A 17 -0.48 -3.31 -17.93
C LEU A 17 -1.12 -4.22 -18.97
N ASN A 18 -0.57 -5.42 -19.16
CA ASN A 18 -1.05 -6.37 -20.17
C ASN A 18 -2.21 -7.26 -19.69
N ASN A 19 -2.19 -7.66 -18.41
CA ASN A 19 -3.09 -8.68 -17.85
C ASN A 19 -4.02 -8.15 -16.75
N GLY A 20 -3.88 -6.85 -16.42
CA GLY A 20 -4.64 -6.22 -15.35
C GLY A 20 -4.07 -6.44 -13.95
N ILE A 21 -4.63 -5.71 -13.00
CA ILE A 21 -4.28 -5.77 -11.58
C ILE A 21 -4.99 -6.94 -10.93
N LYS A 22 -4.23 -7.77 -10.21
CA LYS A 22 -4.75 -8.90 -9.42
C LYS A 22 -4.71 -8.55 -7.93
N LEU A 23 -5.86 -8.44 -7.29
CA LEU A 23 -5.98 -8.11 -5.87
C LEU A 23 -5.34 -9.17 -4.96
N ASP A 24 -5.47 -10.44 -5.33
CA ASP A 24 -4.94 -11.59 -4.59
C ASP A 24 -3.41 -11.77 -4.73
N ALA A 25 -2.75 -11.00 -5.60
CA ALA A 25 -1.28 -11.01 -5.70
C ALA A 25 -0.60 -10.26 -4.54
N GLY A 26 -1.34 -9.51 -3.73
CA GLY A 26 -0.84 -8.79 -2.55
C GLY A 26 -0.58 -9.70 -1.35
N ARG A 27 -0.12 -9.09 -0.25
CA ARG A 27 0.06 -9.76 1.04
C ARG A 27 -1.07 -9.35 1.98
N PRO A 28 -1.81 -10.30 2.58
CA PRO A 28 -2.85 -9.98 3.54
C PRO A 28 -2.30 -9.30 4.80
N GLU A 29 -1.04 -9.59 5.21
CA GLU A 29 -0.38 -8.96 6.35
C GLU A 29 0.30 -7.63 6.01
N ALA A 30 -0.23 -6.87 5.07
CA ALA A 30 0.20 -5.50 4.79
C ALA A 30 -0.53 -4.49 5.70
N ASP A 31 -0.13 -3.21 5.71
CA ASP A 31 -0.67 -2.20 6.64
C ASP A 31 -2.20 -2.10 6.63
N PHE A 32 -2.79 -2.11 5.45
CA PHE A 32 -4.24 -2.04 5.22
C PHE A 32 -4.80 -3.34 4.63
N GLY A 33 -4.12 -4.47 4.88
CA GLY A 33 -4.55 -5.78 4.41
C GLY A 33 -4.33 -6.01 2.92
N LEU A 34 -5.10 -6.92 2.36
CA LEU A 34 -5.02 -7.26 0.94
C LEU A 34 -5.51 -6.11 0.07
N GLY A 35 -4.77 -5.79 -1.00
CA GLY A 35 -5.13 -4.75 -1.95
C GLY A 35 -3.99 -4.35 -2.87
N PHE A 36 -4.28 -3.43 -3.78
CA PHE A 36 -3.31 -2.83 -4.69
C PHE A 36 -2.79 -1.51 -4.12
N TYR A 37 -1.55 -1.51 -3.67
CA TYR A 37 -0.89 -0.42 -2.95
C TYR A 37 -0.33 0.61 -3.91
N THR A 38 -0.72 1.87 -3.74
CA THR A 38 -0.27 3.03 -4.51
C THR A 38 0.07 4.21 -3.59
N THR A 39 0.63 5.27 -4.16
CA THR A 39 0.86 6.55 -3.50
C THR A 39 0.62 7.70 -4.48
N LYS A 40 0.33 8.89 -3.97
CA LYS A 40 0.27 10.14 -4.77
C LYS A 40 1.68 10.71 -5.05
N ASN A 41 2.74 10.15 -4.46
CA ASN A 41 4.11 10.63 -4.56
C ASN A 41 4.97 9.69 -5.43
N PHE A 42 5.45 10.20 -6.57
CA PHE A 42 6.29 9.45 -7.51
C PHE A 42 7.59 8.95 -6.85
N GLU A 43 8.30 9.82 -6.14
CA GLU A 43 9.57 9.45 -5.51
C GLU A 43 9.41 8.35 -4.46
N GLN A 44 8.31 8.37 -3.70
CA GLN A 44 7.99 7.28 -2.77
C GLN A 44 7.79 5.96 -3.51
N ALA A 45 7.07 5.95 -4.62
CA ALA A 45 6.87 4.76 -5.45
C ALA A 45 8.20 4.27 -6.06
N ASN A 46 9.04 5.19 -6.54
CA ASN A 46 10.35 4.91 -7.13
C ASN A 46 11.32 4.30 -6.10
N VAL A 47 11.42 4.90 -4.91
CA VAL A 47 12.21 4.34 -3.81
C VAL A 47 11.75 2.94 -3.44
N TRP A 48 10.44 2.71 -3.39
CA TRP A 48 9.87 1.39 -3.11
C TRP A 48 10.17 0.37 -4.21
N ALA A 49 10.07 0.77 -5.49
CA ALA A 49 10.43 -0.08 -6.63
C ALA A 49 11.90 -0.52 -6.56
N LYS A 50 12.82 0.44 -6.34
CA LYS A 50 14.25 0.17 -6.16
C LYS A 50 14.54 -0.76 -4.97
N LYS A 51 13.84 -0.57 -3.85
CA LYS A 51 13.98 -1.45 -2.68
C LYS A 51 13.52 -2.88 -2.98
N LYS A 52 12.41 -3.05 -3.69
CA LYS A 52 11.86 -4.35 -4.10
C LYS A 52 12.81 -5.11 -5.03
N THR A 53 13.45 -4.41 -5.95
CA THR A 53 14.31 -5.02 -6.99
C THR A 53 15.76 -5.17 -6.58
N LYS A 54 16.19 -4.58 -5.46
CA LYS A 54 17.60 -4.57 -4.99
C LYS A 54 18.28 -5.95 -4.96
N ARG A 55 17.50 -7.02 -4.77
CA ARG A 55 18.00 -8.41 -4.68
C ARG A 55 17.53 -9.29 -5.85
N SER A 56 16.99 -8.69 -6.89
CA SER A 56 16.53 -9.39 -8.08
C SER A 56 17.30 -8.91 -9.32
N SER A 57 17.27 -9.68 -10.39
CA SER A 57 17.82 -9.30 -11.70
C SER A 57 16.86 -8.40 -12.50
N SER A 58 15.73 -8.02 -11.92
CA SER A 58 14.72 -7.19 -12.60
C SER A 58 14.94 -5.72 -12.32
N GLU A 59 14.72 -4.87 -13.31
CA GLU A 59 14.76 -3.43 -13.20
C GLU A 59 13.58 -2.91 -12.37
N ALA A 60 13.78 -1.78 -11.69
CA ALA A 60 12.72 -1.06 -10.99
C ALA A 60 11.84 -0.32 -12.00
N ALA A 61 10.54 -0.27 -11.75
CA ALA A 61 9.59 0.47 -12.56
C ALA A 61 8.48 1.08 -11.70
N VAL A 62 7.97 2.21 -12.13
CA VAL A 62 6.80 2.87 -11.56
C VAL A 62 5.70 2.87 -12.60
N VAL A 63 4.50 2.42 -12.21
CA VAL A 63 3.30 2.51 -13.05
C VAL A 63 2.41 3.60 -12.51
N ALA A 64 2.02 4.55 -13.36
CA ALA A 64 1.03 5.57 -13.03
C ALA A 64 -0.36 5.17 -13.50
N PHE A 65 -1.37 5.58 -12.74
CA PHE A 65 -2.78 5.46 -13.06
C PHE A 65 -3.51 6.76 -12.70
N TYR A 66 -4.64 6.98 -13.34
CA TYR A 66 -5.59 8.04 -13.01
C TYR A 66 -6.88 7.44 -12.44
N CYS A 67 -7.41 8.05 -11.37
CA CYS A 67 -8.61 7.60 -10.69
C CYS A 67 -9.53 8.78 -10.39
N ASN A 68 -10.83 8.60 -10.56
CA ASN A 68 -11.82 9.54 -10.02
C ASN A 68 -12.33 9.03 -8.67
N GLU A 69 -11.67 9.48 -7.60
CA GLU A 69 -11.95 9.05 -6.22
C GLU A 69 -13.35 9.43 -5.73
N GLU A 70 -13.97 10.50 -6.30
CA GLU A 70 -15.31 10.95 -5.94
C GLU A 70 -16.41 9.91 -6.27
N LEU A 71 -16.13 8.99 -7.20
CA LEU A 71 -17.04 7.93 -7.62
C LEU A 71 -16.88 6.63 -6.80
N LEU A 72 -15.98 6.62 -5.82
CA LEU A 72 -15.63 5.44 -5.04
C LEU A 72 -16.07 5.57 -3.59
N ASN A 73 -16.42 4.43 -2.99
CA ASN A 73 -16.60 4.32 -1.55
C ASN A 73 -15.23 4.25 -0.87
N GLY A 74 -14.66 5.42 -0.54
CA GLY A 74 -13.34 5.55 0.06
C GLY A 74 -13.38 5.76 1.56
N PHE A 75 -12.30 5.35 2.25
CA PHE A 75 -12.06 5.64 3.65
C PHE A 75 -10.64 6.23 3.81
N SER A 76 -10.54 7.35 4.55
CA SER A 76 -9.25 8.01 4.80
C SER A 76 -9.00 8.18 6.29
N PHE A 77 -7.86 7.69 6.75
CA PHE A 77 -7.40 7.98 8.11
C PHE A 77 -6.86 9.42 8.16
N ASN A 78 -7.31 10.19 9.15
CA ASN A 78 -6.80 11.54 9.38
C ASN A 78 -5.54 11.49 10.26
N GLY A 79 -4.42 11.09 9.64
CA GLY A 79 -3.14 10.90 10.32
C GLY A 79 -3.06 9.62 11.15
N LYS A 80 -2.06 9.54 12.03
CA LYS A 80 -1.73 8.35 12.86
C LYS A 80 -2.59 8.26 14.11
N THR A 81 -3.89 8.20 13.94
CA THR A 81 -4.88 8.10 15.01
C THR A 81 -4.86 6.73 15.69
N LYS A 82 -5.64 6.59 16.78
CA LYS A 82 -5.88 5.29 17.41
C LYS A 82 -6.47 4.30 16.43
N GLU A 83 -7.45 4.74 15.61
CA GLU A 83 -8.12 3.90 14.61
C GLU A 83 -7.13 3.42 13.54
N TRP A 84 -6.25 4.29 13.03
CA TRP A 84 -5.16 3.91 12.14
C TRP A 84 -4.25 2.86 12.77
N SER A 85 -3.82 3.07 14.03
CA SER A 85 -2.96 2.12 14.75
C SER A 85 -3.63 0.76 14.94
N GLU A 86 -4.93 0.73 15.22
CA GLU A 86 -5.71 -0.50 15.36
C GLU A 86 -5.83 -1.23 14.02
N CYS A 87 -6.05 -0.51 12.92
CA CYS A 87 -6.05 -1.09 11.58
C CYS A 87 -4.71 -1.77 11.26
N ILE A 88 -3.58 -1.11 11.52
CA ILE A 88 -2.24 -1.69 11.33
C ILE A 88 -2.05 -2.97 12.16
N ILE A 89 -2.43 -2.93 13.44
CA ILE A 89 -2.31 -4.10 14.34
C ILE A 89 -3.19 -5.24 13.84
N ASP A 90 -4.44 -4.96 13.50
CA ASP A 90 -5.39 -5.97 13.05
C ASP A 90 -4.87 -6.68 11.79
N ASN A 91 -4.40 -5.96 10.80
CA ASN A 91 -3.86 -6.56 9.58
C ASN A 91 -2.51 -7.26 9.82
N ARG A 92 -1.56 -6.57 10.46
CA ARG A 92 -0.18 -7.07 10.60
C ARG A 92 -0.02 -8.18 11.63
N ALA A 93 -0.76 -8.11 12.73
CA ALA A 93 -0.60 -9.01 13.85
C ALA A 93 -1.75 -10.00 14.03
N ASN A 94 -2.97 -9.61 13.75
CA ASN A 94 -4.16 -10.42 14.07
C ASN A 94 -4.75 -11.11 12.82
N GLY A 95 -4.36 -10.71 11.61
CA GLY A 95 -4.92 -11.23 10.36
C GLY A 95 -6.38 -10.83 10.15
N ILE A 96 -6.78 -9.67 10.67
CA ILE A 96 -8.15 -9.15 10.60
C ILE A 96 -8.17 -7.91 9.71
N ASP A 97 -8.89 -7.96 8.60
CA ASP A 97 -9.13 -6.82 7.72
C ASP A 97 -10.59 -6.37 7.84
N ARG A 98 -10.80 -5.21 8.50
CA ARG A 98 -12.13 -4.63 8.76
C ARG A 98 -12.61 -3.70 7.63
N TYR A 99 -11.76 -3.39 6.67
CA TYR A 99 -12.02 -2.36 5.65
C TYR A 99 -12.22 -2.95 4.25
N THR A 100 -12.62 -4.21 4.16
CA THR A 100 -12.79 -4.94 2.90
C THR A 100 -13.91 -4.44 2.00
N THR A 101 -14.86 -3.69 2.55
CA THR A 101 -16.03 -3.16 1.82
C THR A 101 -15.77 -1.79 1.17
N TYR A 102 -14.67 -1.14 1.51
CA TYR A 102 -14.27 0.12 0.88
C TYR A 102 -13.55 -0.14 -0.44
N ASP A 103 -13.79 0.69 -1.45
CA ASP A 103 -13.10 0.60 -2.73
C ASP A 103 -11.63 0.97 -2.59
N TYR A 104 -11.34 1.96 -1.74
CA TYR A 104 -9.97 2.29 -1.36
C TYR A 104 -9.87 2.74 0.10
N ILE A 105 -8.66 2.61 0.64
CA ILE A 105 -8.25 3.18 1.94
C ILE A 105 -7.05 4.07 1.71
N GLU A 106 -7.07 5.27 2.29
CA GLU A 106 -5.93 6.19 2.32
C GLU A 106 -5.45 6.41 3.75
N GLY A 107 -4.12 6.47 3.94
CA GLY A 107 -3.54 6.77 5.25
C GLY A 107 -2.02 6.67 5.25
N ASP A 108 -1.43 7.03 6.38
CA ASP A 108 0.01 6.98 6.56
C ASP A 108 0.56 5.55 6.50
N MET A 109 1.78 5.41 5.99
CA MET A 109 2.51 4.15 6.02
C MET A 109 3.04 3.88 7.44
N ALA A 110 3.03 2.62 7.85
CA ALA A 110 3.70 2.20 9.07
C ALA A 110 5.20 2.03 8.84
N ASP A 111 6.03 2.57 9.76
CA ASP A 111 7.49 2.50 9.70
C ASP A 111 8.04 1.21 10.34
N GLY A 112 9.34 1.01 10.10
CA GLY A 112 10.15 0.03 10.79
C GLY A 112 10.03 -1.40 10.28
N ASN A 113 10.54 -2.32 11.09
CA ASN A 113 10.44 -3.76 10.85
C ASN A 113 9.07 -4.28 11.31
N ILE A 114 8.00 -3.67 10.80
CA ILE A 114 6.63 -3.94 11.22
C ILE A 114 6.29 -5.44 11.24
N TYR A 115 6.85 -6.21 10.33
CA TYR A 115 6.68 -7.67 10.28
C TYR A 115 7.28 -8.37 11.51
N ILE A 116 8.48 -7.97 11.92
CA ILE A 116 9.14 -8.52 13.12
C ILE A 116 8.38 -8.07 14.36
N ASP A 117 8.05 -6.78 14.44
CA ASP A 117 7.35 -6.21 15.59
C ASP A 117 5.94 -6.80 15.77
N ALA A 118 5.22 -7.06 14.67
CA ALA A 118 3.94 -7.77 14.72
C ALA A 118 4.08 -9.21 15.27
N ARG A 119 5.14 -9.91 14.87
CA ARG A 119 5.44 -11.24 15.40
C ARG A 119 5.77 -11.21 16.90
N GLU A 120 6.57 -10.23 17.34
CA GLU A 120 6.91 -10.03 18.75
C GLU A 120 5.68 -9.69 19.60
N TYR A 121 4.79 -8.84 19.06
CA TYR A 121 3.52 -8.50 19.69
C TYR A 121 2.61 -9.73 19.83
N ARG A 122 2.40 -10.50 18.76
CA ARG A 122 1.59 -11.75 18.81
C ARG A 122 2.14 -12.77 19.80
N ALA A 123 3.46 -12.84 19.93
CA ALA A 123 4.13 -13.71 20.89
C ALA A 123 4.12 -13.19 22.34
N GLY A 124 3.49 -12.02 22.60
CA GLY A 124 3.43 -11.41 23.93
C GLY A 124 4.76 -10.85 24.44
N ARG A 125 5.79 -10.72 23.58
CA ARG A 125 7.12 -10.21 23.97
C ARG A 125 7.18 -8.69 24.03
N ILE A 126 6.26 -8.00 23.36
CA ILE A 126 6.07 -6.55 23.47
C ILE A 126 4.61 -6.22 23.68
N THR A 127 4.36 -5.10 24.38
CA THR A 127 2.99 -4.59 24.61
C THR A 127 2.45 -3.87 23.37
N LYS A 128 1.12 -3.68 23.28
CA LYS A 128 0.47 -2.87 22.24
C LYS A 128 1.09 -1.46 22.16
N ARG A 129 1.34 -0.82 23.30
CA ARG A 129 1.97 0.52 23.36
C ARG A 129 3.38 0.53 22.76
N GLN A 130 4.19 -0.49 23.06
CA GLN A 130 5.53 -0.63 22.50
C GLN A 130 5.45 -0.87 20.97
N PHE A 131 4.52 -1.70 20.52
CA PHE A 131 4.31 -1.97 19.10
C PHE A 131 3.97 -0.67 18.35
N ILE A 132 2.94 0.07 18.81
CA ILE A 132 2.53 1.35 18.20
C ILE A 132 3.71 2.33 18.13
N LYS A 133 4.48 2.49 19.20
CA LYS A 133 5.65 3.38 19.24
C LYS A 133 6.69 3.06 18.16
N ARG A 134 6.85 1.78 17.81
CA ARG A 134 7.87 1.33 16.85
C ARG A 134 7.53 1.64 15.39
N PHE A 135 6.24 1.75 15.03
CA PHE A 135 5.82 2.00 13.64
C PHE A 135 5.19 3.38 13.38
N SER A 136 5.32 4.31 14.33
CA SER A 136 4.65 5.62 14.24
C SER A 136 5.48 6.74 13.59
N LYS A 137 6.65 6.44 13.02
CA LYS A 137 7.43 7.45 12.29
C LYS A 137 6.75 7.81 10.97
N ASP A 138 6.90 9.06 10.56
CA ASP A 138 6.42 9.50 9.26
C ASP A 138 7.37 9.03 8.15
N ILE A 139 6.84 8.20 7.24
CA ILE A 139 7.55 7.67 6.07
C ILE A 139 6.74 7.78 4.79
N GLY A 140 5.65 8.54 4.82
CA GLY A 140 4.79 8.79 3.68
C GLY A 140 3.37 8.27 3.84
N ASN A 141 2.59 8.47 2.79
CA ASN A 141 1.17 8.10 2.70
C ASN A 141 0.95 7.06 1.60
N GLN A 142 -0.11 6.28 1.72
CA GLN A 142 -0.48 5.26 0.75
C GLN A 142 -1.99 5.24 0.51
N ILE A 143 -2.36 4.87 -0.71
CA ILE A 143 -3.73 4.58 -1.12
C ILE A 143 -3.77 3.13 -1.55
N VAL A 144 -4.68 2.36 -0.97
CA VAL A 144 -4.81 0.92 -1.23
C VAL A 144 -6.18 0.64 -1.81
N PHE A 145 -6.24 0.21 -3.06
CA PHE A 145 -7.48 -0.21 -3.72
C PHE A 145 -7.79 -1.65 -3.32
N LYS A 146 -9.00 -1.89 -2.82
CA LYS A 146 -9.36 -3.13 -2.13
C LYS A 146 -10.41 -3.97 -2.86
N THR A 147 -11.22 -3.36 -3.71
CA THR A 147 -12.30 -4.03 -4.42
C THR A 147 -12.07 -4.05 -5.93
N LYS A 148 -12.83 -4.90 -6.61
CA LYS A 148 -12.84 -4.87 -8.07
C LYS A 148 -13.27 -3.50 -8.62
N ASN A 149 -14.26 -2.84 -8.00
CA ASN A 149 -14.70 -1.50 -8.39
C ASN A 149 -13.56 -0.48 -8.25
N GLY A 150 -12.82 -0.52 -7.12
CA GLY A 150 -11.63 0.30 -6.93
C GLY A 150 -10.57 0.07 -8.00
N ILE A 151 -10.26 -1.19 -8.34
CA ILE A 151 -9.30 -1.53 -9.42
C ILE A 151 -9.80 -1.07 -10.78
N ASP A 152 -11.06 -1.29 -11.10
CA ASP A 152 -11.66 -0.91 -12.40
C ASP A 152 -11.72 0.61 -12.58
N SER A 153 -11.60 1.39 -11.52
CA SER A 153 -11.50 2.86 -11.56
C SER A 153 -10.15 3.38 -12.03
N LEU A 154 -9.09 2.56 -11.91
CA LEU A 154 -7.74 2.90 -12.32
C LEU A 154 -7.63 2.86 -13.85
N LYS A 155 -7.41 4.02 -14.47
CA LYS A 155 -7.39 4.19 -15.93
C LYS A 155 -6.03 4.69 -16.41
N TYR A 156 -5.79 4.54 -17.72
CA TYR A 156 -4.64 5.07 -18.42
C TYR A 156 -3.29 4.64 -17.82
N GLY A 157 -3.22 3.37 -17.40
CA GLY A 157 -1.99 2.80 -16.82
C GLY A 157 -0.82 2.87 -17.80
N HIS A 158 0.32 3.40 -17.35
CA HIS A 158 1.56 3.47 -18.13
C HIS A 158 2.78 3.50 -17.22
N ILE A 159 3.93 3.07 -17.74
CA ILE A 159 5.20 3.19 -17.01
C ILE A 159 5.68 4.63 -17.13
N VAL A 160 6.16 5.19 -16.01
CA VAL A 160 6.68 6.56 -15.93
C VAL A 160 8.13 6.54 -15.44
N GLU A 161 8.95 7.45 -15.97
CA GLU A 161 10.36 7.62 -15.60
C GLU A 161 10.57 8.80 -14.65
N SER A 162 9.66 9.79 -14.69
CA SER A 162 9.70 10.98 -13.85
C SER A 162 8.30 11.38 -13.37
N GLU A 163 8.22 12.36 -12.47
CA GLU A 163 6.95 12.90 -11.95
C GLU A 163 6.15 13.65 -13.03
N ASP A 164 6.85 14.14 -14.05
CA ASP A 164 6.28 14.98 -15.13
C ASP A 164 5.78 14.17 -16.33
N ASP A 165 5.93 12.84 -16.31
CA ASP A 165 5.50 11.94 -17.40
C ASP A 165 3.99 11.69 -17.42
#